data_cb72472493f767c002ad7f8426d4f78a
#
_entry.id   cb72472493f767c002ad7f8426d4f78a
#
_cell.length_a   1.000
_cell.length_b   1.000
_cell.length_c   1.000
_cell.angle_alpha   90.00
_cell.angle_beta   90.00
_cell.angle_gamma   90.00
#
_symmetry.space_group_name_H-M   'P 1'
#
loop_
_entity.id
_entity.type
_entity.pdbx_description
1 polymer ?
#
loop_
_entity_poly.entity_id
_entity_poly.type
_entity_poly.pdbx_seq_one_letter_code
_entity_poly.pdbx_strand_id
1 'polypeptide(L)'
;MNDVIIRRATLEDVPTITQIHADYSAYANTLQLPYPTTKTWEARLGANDPLVTQFVATICEDVVGLLVIHQPPQIRRRHVATFGITVSESHQGKGIGSQLMQVMVDYCDNWLNIHRIECEVFAANGSGVGLYEKFGFTQEGIMRDYAFRDGKYVDAIMMSRIRQKN
;
A
#
# COMPACT_ATOMS: atom_id res chain seq x y z
N MET A 1 16.85 4.08 19.33
CA MET A 1 15.74 4.00 18.37
C MET A 1 15.59 2.55 17.98
N ASN A 2 14.40 1.99 18.09
CA ASN A 2 14.20 0.62 17.64
C ASN A 2 14.16 0.65 16.10
N ASP A 3 15.01 -0.16 15.47
CA ASP A 3 15.13 -0.20 14.02
C ASP A 3 13.87 -0.79 13.39
N VAL A 4 13.41 -0.18 12.30
CA VAL A 4 12.33 -0.72 11.49
C VAL A 4 12.93 -1.78 10.58
N ILE A 5 12.40 -3.00 10.65
CA ILE A 5 12.77 -4.10 9.77
C ILE A 5 11.62 -4.34 8.79
N ILE A 6 11.94 -4.45 7.51
CA ILE A 6 10.95 -4.79 6.48
C ILE A 6 11.26 -6.19 5.96
N ARG A 7 10.25 -7.06 6.02
CA ARG A 7 10.33 -8.45 5.58
C ARG A 7 9.06 -8.90 4.86
N ARG A 8 9.11 -10.04 4.22
CA ARG A 8 7.91 -10.67 3.64
C ARG A 8 6.89 -10.97 4.75
N ALA A 9 5.63 -10.71 4.44
CA ALA A 9 4.52 -11.06 5.31
C ALA A 9 4.35 -12.58 5.39
N THR A 10 3.95 -13.08 6.54
CA THR A 10 3.64 -14.49 6.80
C THR A 10 2.24 -14.63 7.40
N LEU A 11 1.71 -15.85 7.45
CA LEU A 11 0.40 -16.09 8.06
C LEU A 11 0.38 -15.75 9.57
N GLU A 12 1.52 -15.76 10.23
CA GLU A 12 1.65 -15.38 11.64
C GLU A 12 1.37 -13.88 11.86
N ASP A 13 1.51 -13.05 10.83
CA ASP A 13 1.26 -11.61 10.90
C ASP A 13 -0.24 -11.26 10.80
N VAL A 14 -1.09 -12.19 10.41
CA VAL A 14 -2.51 -11.97 10.13
C VAL A 14 -3.27 -11.32 11.29
N PRO A 15 -3.13 -11.73 12.56
CA PRO A 15 -3.83 -11.09 13.65
C PRO A 15 -3.52 -9.60 13.76
N THR A 16 -2.24 -9.21 13.67
CA THR A 16 -1.81 -7.83 13.79
C THR A 16 -2.19 -7.01 12.54
N ILE A 17 -2.06 -7.58 11.34
CA ILE A 17 -2.53 -6.95 10.09
C ILE A 17 -4.04 -6.67 10.18
N THR A 18 -4.82 -7.62 10.68
CA THR A 18 -6.27 -7.43 10.87
C THR A 18 -6.56 -6.28 11.83
N GLN A 19 -5.84 -6.20 12.93
CA GLN A 19 -6.00 -5.14 13.91
C GLN A 19 -5.64 -3.76 13.34
N ILE A 20 -4.54 -3.63 12.59
CA ILE A 20 -4.15 -2.38 11.91
C ILE A 20 -5.28 -1.90 10.98
N HIS A 21 -5.92 -2.82 10.26
CA HIS A 21 -7.01 -2.48 9.33
C HIS A 21 -8.36 -2.26 10.02
N ALA A 22 -8.46 -2.48 11.33
CA ALA A 22 -9.60 -2.06 12.15
C ALA A 22 -9.52 -0.57 12.56
N ASP A 23 -8.36 0.06 12.45
CA ASP A 23 -8.19 1.50 12.71
C ASP A 23 -8.93 2.33 11.66
N TYR A 24 -9.61 3.39 12.10
CA TYR A 24 -10.35 4.29 11.20
C TYR A 24 -9.45 4.83 10.07
N SER A 25 -8.26 5.30 10.42
CA SER A 25 -7.32 5.84 9.42
C SER A 25 -6.94 4.83 8.34
N ALA A 26 -6.91 3.54 8.64
CA ALA A 26 -6.61 2.49 7.70
C ALA A 26 -7.78 2.22 6.74
N TYR A 27 -8.98 1.91 7.25
CA TYR A 27 -10.09 1.61 6.34
C TYR A 27 -10.67 2.86 5.66
N ALA A 28 -10.60 4.04 6.28
CA ALA A 28 -11.07 5.28 5.66
C ALA A 28 -10.17 5.77 4.51
N ASN A 29 -8.89 5.44 4.51
CA ASN A 29 -7.92 5.81 3.47
C ASN A 29 -7.59 4.69 2.48
N THR A 30 -8.29 3.58 2.54
CA THR A 30 -8.21 2.46 1.61
C THR A 30 -9.62 2.09 1.14
N LEU A 31 -9.75 1.10 0.26
CA LEU A 31 -11.05 0.53 -0.10
C LEU A 31 -11.48 -0.62 0.83
N GLN A 32 -10.84 -0.75 1.99
CA GLN A 32 -11.24 -1.72 3.00
C GLN A 32 -12.54 -1.29 3.69
N LEU A 33 -13.28 -2.26 4.19
CA LEU A 33 -14.47 -2.01 5.01
C LEU A 33 -14.11 -2.03 6.50
N PRO A 34 -14.86 -1.31 7.35
CA PRO A 34 -14.75 -1.48 8.79
C PRO A 34 -15.06 -2.93 9.21
N TYR A 35 -14.64 -3.30 10.41
CA TYR A 35 -14.78 -4.66 10.96
C TYR A 35 -14.08 -5.76 10.13
N PRO A 36 -12.77 -5.65 9.88
CA PRO A 36 -12.02 -6.67 9.16
C PRO A 36 -12.00 -8.00 9.93
N THR A 37 -11.81 -9.10 9.20
CA THR A 37 -11.71 -10.44 9.81
C THR A 37 -10.35 -11.07 9.50
N THR A 38 -9.84 -11.89 10.42
CA THR A 38 -8.61 -12.66 10.20
C THR A 38 -8.75 -13.59 8.99
N LYS A 39 -9.92 -14.19 8.79
CA LYS A 39 -10.21 -15.07 7.65
C LYS A 39 -9.96 -14.38 6.30
N THR A 40 -10.31 -13.10 6.17
CA THR A 40 -10.05 -12.33 4.94
C THR A 40 -8.55 -12.18 4.69
N TRP A 41 -7.77 -11.87 5.72
CA TRP A 41 -6.33 -11.71 5.61
C TRP A 41 -5.59 -13.04 5.45
N GLU A 42 -6.03 -14.09 6.12
CA GLU A 42 -5.54 -15.47 5.89
C GLU A 42 -5.68 -15.87 4.42
N ALA A 43 -6.86 -15.64 3.83
CA ALA A 43 -7.10 -15.94 2.42
C ALA A 43 -6.19 -15.12 1.49
N ARG A 44 -5.98 -13.84 1.77
CA ARG A 44 -5.12 -12.96 0.96
C ARG A 44 -3.64 -13.35 1.04
N LEU A 45 -3.13 -13.63 2.23
CA LEU A 45 -1.74 -14.03 2.41
C LEU A 45 -1.48 -15.47 1.96
N GLY A 46 -2.45 -16.35 2.17
CA GLY A 46 -2.33 -17.77 1.82
C GLY A 46 -2.60 -18.11 0.36
N ALA A 47 -3.04 -17.14 -0.45
CA ALA A 47 -3.36 -17.38 -1.87
C ALA A 47 -2.15 -17.76 -2.72
N ASN A 48 -0.92 -17.45 -2.28
CA ASN A 48 0.33 -17.69 -3.01
C ASN A 48 0.28 -17.21 -4.47
N ASP A 49 -0.42 -16.09 -4.71
CA ASP A 49 -0.53 -15.49 -6.04
C ASP A 49 0.85 -14.92 -6.47
N PRO A 50 1.44 -15.41 -7.56
CA PRO A 50 2.75 -14.92 -8.04
C PRO A 50 2.73 -13.44 -8.47
N LEU A 51 1.54 -12.87 -8.69
CA LEU A 51 1.36 -11.47 -9.07
C LEU A 51 1.16 -10.55 -7.86
N VAL A 52 1.19 -11.10 -6.64
CA VAL A 52 1.02 -10.34 -5.40
C VAL A 52 2.24 -10.54 -4.49
N THR A 53 2.83 -9.43 -4.07
CA THR A 53 3.94 -9.44 -3.12
C THR A 53 3.56 -8.63 -1.89
N GLN A 54 3.75 -9.19 -0.71
CA GLN A 54 3.37 -8.55 0.54
C GLN A 54 4.55 -8.43 1.49
N PHE A 55 4.77 -7.22 2.02
CA PHE A 55 5.79 -6.91 3.01
C PHE A 55 5.16 -6.32 4.25
N VAL A 56 5.73 -6.62 5.40
CA VAL A 56 5.42 -5.96 6.68
C VAL A 56 6.62 -5.16 7.16
N ALA A 57 6.33 -4.03 7.80
CA ALA A 57 7.30 -3.31 8.61
C ALA A 57 7.11 -3.72 10.07
N THR A 58 8.20 -4.07 10.76
CA THR A 58 8.17 -4.45 12.17
C THR A 58 9.08 -3.55 13.00
N ILE A 59 8.71 -3.34 14.26
CA ILE A 59 9.53 -2.72 15.31
C ILE A 59 9.49 -3.67 16.49
N CYS A 60 10.65 -4.14 16.96
CA CYS A 60 10.74 -5.14 18.05
C CYS A 60 9.83 -6.37 17.79
N GLU A 61 9.82 -6.85 16.55
CA GLU A 61 8.98 -7.96 16.06
C GLU A 61 7.48 -7.63 15.89
N ASP A 62 6.97 -6.55 16.47
CA ASP A 62 5.58 -6.13 16.27
C ASP A 62 5.35 -5.55 14.88
N VAL A 63 4.36 -6.04 14.16
CA VAL A 63 3.97 -5.52 12.85
C VAL A 63 3.32 -4.14 13.03
N VAL A 64 3.88 -3.14 12.35
CA VAL A 64 3.42 -1.74 12.40
C VAL A 64 3.00 -1.18 11.05
N GLY A 65 3.21 -1.93 9.97
CA GLY A 65 2.80 -1.51 8.62
C GLY A 65 2.75 -2.68 7.65
N LEU A 66 1.99 -2.48 6.59
CA LEU A 66 1.80 -3.44 5.49
C LEU A 66 1.98 -2.72 4.15
N LEU A 67 2.67 -3.35 3.24
CA LEU A 67 2.77 -2.99 1.82
C LEU A 67 2.34 -4.20 0.99
N VAL A 68 1.40 -3.99 0.08
CA VAL A 68 0.97 -5.00 -0.89
C VAL A 68 1.23 -4.46 -2.29
N ILE A 69 1.97 -5.20 -3.09
CA ILE A 69 2.26 -4.89 -4.50
C ILE A 69 1.47 -5.85 -5.36
N HIS A 70 0.71 -5.33 -6.30
CA HIS A 70 -0.07 -6.11 -7.25
C HIS A 70 0.42 -5.87 -8.68
N GLN A 71 0.62 -6.94 -9.44
CA GLN A 71 0.86 -6.87 -10.88
C GLN A 71 -0.43 -7.28 -11.60
N PRO A 72 -0.87 -6.52 -12.63
CA PRO A 72 -2.04 -6.93 -13.40
C PRO A 72 -1.78 -8.24 -14.14
N PRO A 73 -2.76 -9.15 -14.27
CA PRO A 73 -2.57 -10.42 -14.98
C PRO A 73 -2.48 -10.26 -16.50
N GLN A 74 -2.88 -9.12 -17.04
CA GLN A 74 -2.85 -8.86 -18.47
C GLN A 74 -1.43 -8.72 -19.00
N ILE A 75 -1.05 -9.54 -19.98
CA ILE A 75 0.30 -9.59 -20.58
C ILE A 75 0.76 -8.20 -21.05
N ARG A 76 -0.13 -7.42 -21.65
CA ARG A 76 0.20 -6.08 -22.16
C ARG A 76 0.44 -5.05 -21.08
N ARG A 77 0.16 -5.38 -19.81
CA ARG A 77 0.39 -4.55 -18.63
C ARG A 77 1.43 -5.13 -17.66
N ARG A 78 2.25 -6.06 -18.08
CA ARG A 78 3.31 -6.66 -17.24
C ARG A 78 4.33 -5.65 -16.73
N HIS A 79 4.43 -4.49 -17.35
CA HIS A 79 5.30 -3.38 -16.95
C HIS A 79 4.67 -2.48 -15.87
N VAL A 80 3.50 -2.80 -15.38
CA VAL A 80 2.73 -2.00 -14.42
C VAL A 80 2.65 -2.71 -13.08
N ALA A 81 2.69 -1.94 -11.99
CA ALA A 81 2.30 -2.40 -10.66
C ALA A 81 1.37 -1.38 -10.02
N THR A 82 0.47 -1.86 -9.17
CA THR A 82 -0.30 -1.07 -8.21
C THR A 82 0.08 -1.47 -6.80
N PHE A 83 -0.25 -0.69 -5.81
CA PHE A 83 0.07 -1.02 -4.43
C PHE A 83 -0.96 -0.50 -3.44
N GLY A 84 -0.98 -1.13 -2.27
CA GLY A 84 -1.64 -0.63 -1.07
C GLY A 84 -0.60 -0.51 0.05
N ILE A 85 -0.66 0.57 0.81
CA ILE A 85 0.22 0.81 1.94
C ILE A 85 -0.59 1.26 3.14
N THR A 86 -0.31 0.68 4.30
CA THR A 86 -0.96 1.01 5.56
C THR A 86 0.07 1.02 6.67
N VAL A 87 0.06 2.04 7.52
CA VAL A 87 0.86 2.12 8.75
C VAL A 87 -0.10 2.28 9.91
N SER A 88 0.10 1.51 10.99
CA SER A 88 -0.73 1.61 12.19
C SER A 88 -0.79 3.05 12.71
N GLU A 89 -1.94 3.48 13.19
CA GLU A 89 -2.19 4.88 13.56
C GLU A 89 -1.17 5.40 14.57
N SER A 90 -0.82 4.60 15.57
CA SER A 90 0.17 4.94 16.61
C SER A 90 1.61 5.08 16.10
N HIS A 91 1.87 4.62 14.88
CA HIS A 91 3.22 4.63 14.26
C HIS A 91 3.32 5.52 13.02
N GLN A 92 2.27 6.25 12.67
CA GLN A 92 2.30 7.24 11.60
C GLN A 92 3.23 8.42 11.95
N GLY A 93 3.72 9.13 10.93
CA GLY A 93 4.62 10.26 11.11
C GLY A 93 6.05 9.91 11.54
N LYS A 94 6.41 8.63 11.65
CA LYS A 94 7.74 8.14 12.08
C LYS A 94 8.63 7.63 10.92
N GLY A 95 8.27 7.93 9.68
CA GLY A 95 9.06 7.55 8.50
C GLY A 95 8.86 6.11 8.00
N ILE A 96 7.99 5.30 8.64
CA ILE A 96 7.76 3.91 8.25
C ILE A 96 7.18 3.81 6.84
N GLY A 97 6.21 4.67 6.50
CA GLY A 97 5.66 4.74 5.14
C GLY A 97 6.73 5.01 4.08
N SER A 98 7.70 5.89 4.38
CA SER A 98 8.81 6.16 3.47
C SER A 98 9.73 4.95 3.28
N GLN A 99 9.98 4.17 4.33
CA GLN A 99 10.79 2.96 4.23
C GLN A 99 10.09 1.87 3.43
N LEU A 100 8.77 1.68 3.60
CA LEU A 100 7.97 0.76 2.80
C LEU A 100 7.95 1.18 1.31
N MET A 101 7.80 2.49 1.05
CA MET A 101 7.87 3.03 -0.32
C MET A 101 9.23 2.81 -0.96
N GLN A 102 10.32 2.98 -0.23
CA GLN A 102 11.67 2.72 -0.73
C GLN A 102 11.84 1.25 -1.14
N VAL A 103 11.40 0.32 -0.29
CA VAL A 103 11.42 -1.12 -0.61
C VAL A 103 10.58 -1.42 -1.85
N MET A 104 9.38 -0.83 -1.96
CA MET A 104 8.54 -1.01 -3.14
C MET A 104 9.22 -0.54 -4.42
N VAL A 105 9.78 0.66 -4.41
CA VAL A 105 10.46 1.23 -5.59
C VAL A 105 11.65 0.36 -5.99
N ASP A 106 12.51 0.00 -5.04
CA ASP A 106 13.67 -0.85 -5.30
C ASP A 106 13.28 -2.22 -5.84
N TYR A 107 12.25 -2.82 -5.25
CA TYR A 107 11.77 -4.13 -5.68
C TYR A 107 11.14 -4.09 -7.08
N CYS A 108 10.33 -3.08 -7.36
CA CYS A 108 9.72 -2.88 -8.67
C CYS A 108 10.74 -2.56 -9.76
N ASP A 109 11.69 -1.67 -9.48
CA ASP A 109 12.66 -1.19 -10.47
C ASP A 109 13.72 -2.25 -10.79
N ASN A 110 14.24 -2.95 -9.78
CA ASN A 110 15.44 -3.77 -9.92
C ASN A 110 15.14 -5.28 -10.08
N TRP A 111 13.95 -5.74 -9.69
CA TRP A 111 13.63 -7.16 -9.67
C TRP A 111 12.40 -7.55 -10.49
N LEU A 112 11.36 -6.73 -10.50
CA LEU A 112 10.12 -7.01 -11.25
C LEU A 112 10.09 -6.39 -12.64
N ASN A 113 11.08 -5.58 -13.00
CA ASN A 113 11.12 -4.83 -14.26
C ASN A 113 9.85 -3.99 -14.49
N ILE A 114 9.35 -3.37 -13.44
CA ILE A 114 8.20 -2.47 -13.53
C ILE A 114 8.67 -1.12 -14.09
N HIS A 115 7.97 -0.64 -15.11
CA HIS A 115 8.20 0.68 -15.70
C HIS A 115 7.26 1.73 -15.12
N ARG A 116 6.03 1.34 -14.78
CA ARG A 116 4.98 2.21 -14.26
C ARG A 116 4.44 1.67 -12.94
N ILE A 117 4.49 2.48 -11.90
CA ILE A 117 3.77 2.21 -10.64
C ILE A 117 2.61 3.21 -10.56
N GLU A 118 1.41 2.75 -10.35
CA GLU A 118 0.20 3.60 -10.30
C GLU A 118 -0.60 3.34 -9.02
N CYS A 119 -1.30 4.35 -8.55
CA CYS A 119 -2.19 4.25 -7.41
C CYS A 119 -3.31 5.27 -7.48
N GLU A 120 -4.38 4.96 -6.77
CA GLU A 120 -5.44 5.90 -6.42
C GLU A 120 -5.27 6.29 -4.96
N VAL A 121 -5.34 7.58 -4.69
CA VAL A 121 -5.27 8.14 -3.34
C VAL A 121 -6.46 9.08 -3.14
N PHE A 122 -7.16 8.96 -2.00
CA PHE A 122 -8.26 9.89 -1.73
C PHE A 122 -7.77 11.32 -1.72
N ALA A 123 -8.50 12.22 -2.39
CA ALA A 123 -8.10 13.62 -2.55
C ALA A 123 -7.88 14.34 -1.22
N ALA A 124 -8.60 13.94 -0.17
CA ALA A 124 -8.45 14.48 1.18
C ALA A 124 -7.25 13.89 1.95
N ASN A 125 -6.58 12.85 1.44
CA ASN A 125 -5.42 12.23 2.08
C ASN A 125 -4.12 12.94 1.69
N GLY A 126 -3.92 14.16 2.20
CA GLY A 126 -2.75 14.98 1.87
C GLY A 126 -1.42 14.34 2.29
N SER A 127 -1.40 13.57 3.38
CA SER A 127 -0.19 12.85 3.82
C SER A 127 0.20 11.72 2.85
N GLY A 128 -0.77 11.02 2.29
CA GLY A 128 -0.55 10.00 1.25
C GLY A 128 -0.04 10.64 -0.04
N VAL A 129 -0.68 11.71 -0.51
CA VAL A 129 -0.24 12.46 -1.70
C VAL A 129 1.20 12.93 -1.54
N GLY A 130 1.52 13.61 -0.43
CA GLY A 130 2.88 14.11 -0.17
C GLY A 130 3.93 12.99 -0.08
N LEU A 131 3.57 11.83 0.50
CA LEU A 131 4.44 10.66 0.52
C LEU A 131 4.75 10.18 -0.90
N TYR A 132 3.73 10.05 -1.76
CA TYR A 132 3.92 9.55 -3.12
C TYR A 132 4.71 10.54 -3.98
N GLU A 133 4.43 11.84 -3.88
CA GLU A 133 5.21 12.90 -4.56
C GLU A 133 6.70 12.83 -4.22
N LYS A 134 7.04 12.58 -2.95
CA LYS A 134 8.44 12.40 -2.50
C LYS A 134 9.15 11.25 -3.22
N PHE A 135 8.42 10.23 -3.67
CA PHE A 135 8.96 9.09 -4.42
C PHE A 135 8.79 9.22 -5.93
N GLY A 136 8.50 10.42 -6.44
CA GLY A 136 8.45 10.73 -7.87
C GLY A 136 7.12 10.41 -8.54
N PHE A 137 6.05 10.20 -7.77
CA PHE A 137 4.71 10.10 -8.32
C PHE A 137 4.18 11.48 -8.71
N THR A 138 3.46 11.55 -9.81
CA THR A 138 2.78 12.75 -10.29
C THR A 138 1.30 12.47 -10.49
N GLN A 139 0.48 13.49 -10.33
CA GLN A 139 -0.95 13.41 -10.57
C GLN A 139 -1.24 13.29 -12.07
N GLU A 140 -2.11 12.35 -12.45
CA GLU A 140 -2.59 12.18 -13.83
C GLU A 140 -4.05 12.62 -14.01
N GLY A 141 -4.84 12.65 -12.95
CA GLY A 141 -6.22 13.08 -13.01
C GLY A 141 -6.96 12.95 -11.69
N ILE A 142 -8.20 13.43 -11.68
CA ILE A 142 -9.13 13.30 -10.55
C ILE A 142 -10.26 12.37 -10.95
N MET A 143 -10.52 11.37 -10.13
CA MET A 143 -11.65 10.46 -10.24
C MET A 143 -12.75 10.94 -9.30
N ARG A 144 -13.81 11.54 -9.88
CA ARG A 144 -14.93 12.07 -9.10
C ARG A 144 -15.81 10.95 -8.60
N ASP A 145 -16.35 11.11 -7.38
CA ASP A 145 -17.23 10.13 -6.75
C ASP A 145 -16.66 8.71 -6.77
N TYR A 146 -15.34 8.62 -6.56
CA TYR A 146 -14.58 7.37 -6.69
C TYR A 146 -15.02 6.30 -5.69
N ALA A 147 -15.33 6.69 -4.46
CA ALA A 147 -15.73 5.76 -3.41
C ALA A 147 -16.74 6.37 -2.46
N PHE A 148 -17.44 5.51 -1.73
CA PHE A 148 -18.37 5.89 -0.69
C PHE A 148 -17.72 5.75 0.69
N ARG A 149 -17.70 6.83 1.48
CA ARG A 149 -17.11 6.87 2.80
C ARG A 149 -17.89 7.82 3.71
N ASP A 150 -18.19 7.39 4.92
CA ASP A 150 -18.90 8.19 5.93
C ASP A 150 -20.19 8.82 5.39
N GLY A 151 -20.98 8.04 4.66
CA GLY A 151 -22.29 8.45 4.14
C GLY A 151 -22.27 9.35 2.90
N LYS A 152 -21.11 9.54 2.25
CA LYS A 152 -20.98 10.40 1.07
C LYS A 152 -19.96 9.86 0.07
N TYR A 153 -20.06 10.30 -1.17
CA TYR A 153 -19.06 10.03 -2.20
C TYR A 153 -17.83 10.92 -2.00
N VAL A 154 -16.66 10.37 -2.26
CA VAL A 154 -15.37 11.06 -2.15
C VAL A 154 -14.55 10.85 -3.41
N ASP A 155 -13.78 11.88 -3.77
CA ASP A 155 -12.91 11.86 -4.93
C ASP A 155 -11.57 11.20 -4.61
N ALA A 156 -10.94 10.64 -5.64
CA ALA A 156 -9.56 10.18 -5.58
C ALA A 156 -8.69 10.85 -6.65
N ILE A 157 -7.41 10.88 -6.41
CA ILE A 157 -6.39 11.33 -7.36
C ILE A 157 -5.73 10.08 -7.92
N MET A 158 -5.67 9.98 -9.24
CA MET A 158 -4.84 9.01 -9.94
C MET A 158 -3.41 9.54 -9.99
N MET A 159 -2.47 8.79 -9.45
CA MET A 159 -1.05 9.12 -9.45
C MET A 159 -0.23 8.00 -10.07
N SER A 160 0.87 8.35 -10.70
CA SER A 160 1.81 7.38 -11.23
C SER A 160 3.26 7.83 -11.12
N ARG A 161 4.14 6.84 -11.03
CA ARG A 161 5.58 7.00 -11.16
C ARG A 161 6.06 6.24 -12.39
N ILE A 162 6.69 6.93 -13.31
CA ILE A 162 7.32 6.32 -14.50
C ILE A 162 8.81 6.21 -14.22
N ARG A 163 9.36 5.00 -14.30
CA ARG A 163 10.80 4.77 -14.12
C ARG A 163 11.57 5.50 -15.21
N GLN A 164 12.51 6.36 -14.81
CA GLN A 164 13.43 7.00 -15.77
C GLN A 164 14.32 5.91 -16.39
N LYS A 165 14.48 5.97 -17.71
CA LYS A 165 15.47 5.11 -18.40
C LYS A 165 16.85 5.67 -18.08
N ASN A 166 17.71 4.86 -17.51
CA ASN A 166 19.14 5.15 -17.43
C ASN A 166 19.77 5.00 -18.81
#